data_8f3e027b347f24f16e4d1482fe3ad59a
#
_entry.id   8f3e027b347f24f16e4d1482fe3ad59a
#
_cell.length_a   1.000
_cell.length_b   1.000
_cell.length_c   1.000
_cell.angle_alpha   90.00
_cell.angle_beta   90.00
_cell.angle_gamma   90.00
#
_symmetry.space_group_name_H-M   'P 1'
#
loop_
_entity.id
_entity.type
_entity.pdbx_description
1 polymer ?
#
loop_
_entity_poly.entity_id
_entity_poly.type
_entity_poly.pdbx_seq_one_letter_code
_entity_poly.pdbx_strand_id
1 'polypeptide(L)'
;MTSHADIERAAFRLFSEHGFECTTLEAIAREVGVGRRTLFRYFESKNDIPWGQFDSTLDHFREILAATPTDLPVADALHLGVCRFNEFDIDADPPHIERMRLMLETPALQAHSVLRYAAWRRVVAEFVAERTALAPDDALPALIAQASLSMSLAAYDAWLKDPEASLPELIANQLVLLRGFLAAE
;
A
#
# COMPACT_ATOMS: atom_id res chain seq x y z
N MET A 1 -18.42 12.40 16.71
CA MET A 1 -18.56 12.54 15.23
C MET A 1 -17.78 11.37 14.63
N THR A 2 -18.36 10.56 13.76
CA THR A 2 -17.69 9.39 13.15
C THR A 2 -16.57 9.85 12.20
N SER A 3 -15.44 9.18 12.27
CA SER A 3 -14.26 9.42 11.41
C SER A 3 -13.98 8.22 10.48
N HIS A 4 -13.06 8.37 9.50
CA HIS A 4 -12.56 7.25 8.72
C HIS A 4 -11.98 6.15 9.62
N ALA A 5 -11.16 6.53 10.61
CA ALA A 5 -10.57 5.58 11.55
C ALA A 5 -11.60 4.80 12.37
N ASP A 6 -12.72 5.43 12.79
CA ASP A 6 -13.79 4.72 13.53
C ASP A 6 -14.46 3.66 12.63
N ILE A 7 -14.69 4.00 11.36
CA ILE A 7 -15.29 3.09 10.38
C ILE A 7 -14.34 1.93 10.07
N GLU A 8 -13.05 2.22 9.86
CA GLU A 8 -12.03 1.20 9.61
C GLU A 8 -11.93 0.21 10.76
N ARG A 9 -11.81 0.70 12.01
CA ARG A 9 -11.78 -0.16 13.21
C ARG A 9 -13.00 -1.07 13.31
N ALA A 10 -14.19 -0.51 13.14
CA ALA A 10 -15.42 -1.29 13.19
C ALA A 10 -15.50 -2.33 12.07
N ALA A 11 -15.10 -1.95 10.85
CA ALA A 11 -15.08 -2.85 9.71
C ALA A 11 -14.09 -4.00 9.91
N PHE A 12 -12.87 -3.74 10.37
CA PHE A 12 -11.88 -4.77 10.59
C PHE A 12 -12.27 -5.75 11.69
N ARG A 13 -12.92 -5.29 12.78
CA ARG A 13 -13.52 -6.19 13.76
C ARG A 13 -14.54 -7.13 13.11
N LEU A 14 -15.48 -6.58 12.34
CA LEU A 14 -16.51 -7.38 11.67
C LEU A 14 -15.92 -8.31 10.60
N PHE A 15 -14.86 -7.90 9.91
CA PHE A 15 -14.13 -8.76 8.95
C PHE A 15 -13.46 -9.94 9.68
N SER A 16 -12.88 -9.69 10.85
CA SER A 16 -12.27 -10.74 11.68
C SER A 16 -13.30 -11.71 12.24
N GLU A 17 -14.45 -11.21 12.71
CA GLU A 17 -15.51 -12.02 13.35
C GLU A 17 -16.34 -12.82 12.34
N HIS A 18 -16.66 -12.24 11.19
CA HIS A 18 -17.64 -12.79 10.24
C HIS A 18 -17.07 -13.10 8.86
N GLY A 19 -15.83 -12.71 8.62
CA GLY A 19 -15.19 -12.77 7.30
C GLY A 19 -15.58 -11.57 6.42
N PHE A 20 -14.69 -11.25 5.47
CA PHE A 20 -14.87 -10.11 4.57
C PHE A 20 -16.15 -10.25 3.74
N GLU A 21 -16.38 -11.41 3.13
CA GLU A 21 -17.53 -11.61 2.22
C GLU A 21 -18.88 -11.47 2.94
N CYS A 22 -19.00 -11.99 4.15
CA CYS A 22 -20.24 -11.97 4.94
C CYS A 22 -20.51 -10.61 5.59
N THR A 23 -19.53 -9.73 5.71
CA THR A 23 -19.71 -8.39 6.28
C THR A 23 -20.32 -7.44 5.26
N THR A 24 -21.37 -6.72 5.65
CA THR A 24 -22.05 -5.75 4.80
C THR A 24 -21.79 -4.31 5.25
N LEU A 25 -21.92 -3.34 4.34
CA LEU A 25 -21.85 -1.91 4.70
C LEU A 25 -22.92 -1.51 5.71
N GLU A 26 -24.10 -2.16 5.67
CA GLU A 26 -25.17 -1.95 6.65
C GLU A 26 -24.79 -2.42 8.05
N ALA A 27 -24.07 -3.54 8.16
CA ALA A 27 -23.55 -4.02 9.45
C ALA A 27 -22.52 -3.04 10.01
N ILE A 28 -21.57 -2.58 9.16
CA ILE A 28 -20.56 -1.59 9.55
C ILE A 28 -21.22 -0.26 9.98
N ALA A 29 -22.19 0.24 9.21
CA ALA A 29 -22.91 1.49 9.54
C ALA A 29 -23.61 1.40 10.89
N ARG A 30 -24.23 0.25 11.20
CA ARG A 30 -24.89 -0.03 12.47
C ARG A 30 -23.87 -0.05 13.62
N GLU A 31 -22.74 -0.69 13.42
CA GLU A 31 -21.68 -0.82 14.42
C GLU A 31 -21.12 0.55 14.83
N VAL A 32 -20.94 1.47 13.88
CA VAL A 32 -20.47 2.85 14.17
C VAL A 32 -21.59 3.83 14.51
N GLY A 33 -22.85 3.36 14.53
CA GLY A 33 -23.99 4.19 14.91
C GLY A 33 -24.37 5.27 13.88
N VAL A 34 -24.12 5.05 12.58
CA VAL A 34 -24.45 5.99 11.50
C VAL A 34 -25.40 5.37 10.47
N GLY A 35 -26.09 6.24 9.71
CA GLY A 35 -26.88 5.78 8.57
C GLY A 35 -26.00 5.39 7.37
N ARG A 36 -26.49 4.46 6.54
CA ARG A 36 -25.82 4.01 5.31
C ARG A 36 -25.34 5.17 4.43
N ARG A 37 -26.18 6.22 4.25
CA ARG A 37 -25.82 7.42 3.46
C ARG A 37 -24.61 8.14 4.05
N THR A 38 -24.46 8.16 5.36
CA THR A 38 -23.31 8.75 6.05
C THR A 38 -22.05 7.94 5.78
N LEU A 39 -22.15 6.60 5.81
CA LEU A 39 -21.01 5.72 5.50
C LEU A 39 -20.50 5.92 4.08
N PHE A 40 -21.39 6.04 3.08
CA PHE A 40 -21.02 6.29 1.69
C PHE A 40 -20.32 7.63 1.43
N ARG A 41 -20.33 8.57 2.37
CA ARG A 41 -19.52 9.80 2.29
C ARG A 41 -18.07 9.58 2.64
N TYR A 42 -17.74 8.49 3.30
CA TYR A 42 -16.39 8.11 3.70
C TYR A 42 -15.78 7.08 2.74
N PHE A 43 -16.57 6.09 2.32
CA PHE A 43 -16.12 5.00 1.46
C PHE A 43 -17.19 4.70 0.41
N GLU A 44 -16.79 4.62 -0.86
CA GLU A 44 -17.69 4.32 -1.99
C GLU A 44 -18.19 2.87 -1.96
N SER A 45 -17.34 1.96 -1.47
CA SER A 45 -17.65 0.54 -1.34
C SER A 45 -16.99 -0.08 -0.12
N LYS A 46 -17.40 -1.30 0.23
CA LYS A 46 -16.74 -2.11 1.26
C LYS A 46 -15.26 -2.37 0.91
N ASN A 47 -14.97 -2.52 -0.38
CA ASN A 47 -13.63 -2.82 -0.86
C ASN A 47 -12.64 -1.65 -0.69
N ASP A 48 -13.15 -0.42 -0.51
CA ASP A 48 -12.31 0.76 -0.28
C ASP A 48 -11.85 0.87 1.18
N ILE A 49 -12.58 0.28 2.12
CA ILE A 49 -12.29 0.42 3.56
C ILE A 49 -10.87 -0.06 3.92
N PRO A 50 -10.36 -1.21 3.43
CA PRO A 50 -9.00 -1.63 3.71
C PRO A 50 -7.91 -0.69 3.17
N TRP A 51 -8.24 0.14 2.18
CA TRP A 51 -7.33 1.14 1.60
C TRP A 51 -7.27 2.46 2.39
N GLY A 52 -8.21 2.67 3.32
CA GLY A 52 -8.29 3.89 4.11
C GLY A 52 -8.37 5.14 3.26
N GLN A 53 -7.64 6.18 3.65
CA GLN A 53 -7.52 7.42 2.89
C GLN A 53 -6.42 7.33 1.83
N PHE A 54 -6.60 6.46 0.84
CA PHE A 54 -5.57 6.07 -0.12
C PHE A 54 -4.95 7.26 -0.87
N ASP A 55 -5.73 8.24 -1.29
CA ASP A 55 -5.20 9.41 -2.02
C ASP A 55 -4.24 10.23 -1.14
N SER A 56 -4.60 10.44 0.13
CA SER A 56 -3.73 11.06 1.13
C SER A 56 -2.43 10.27 1.35
N THR A 57 -2.52 8.94 1.31
CA THR A 57 -1.37 8.05 1.42
C THR A 57 -0.44 8.20 0.21
N LEU A 58 -1.00 8.36 -1.00
CA LEU A 58 -0.20 8.61 -2.21
C LEU A 58 0.45 10.00 -2.19
N ASP A 59 -0.24 11.03 -1.68
CA ASP A 59 0.34 12.36 -1.53
C ASP A 59 1.52 12.32 -0.56
N HIS A 60 1.37 11.63 0.56
CA HIS A 60 2.48 11.40 1.49
C HIS A 60 3.65 10.65 0.84
N PHE A 61 3.38 9.67 -0.01
CA PHE A 61 4.44 8.97 -0.75
C PHE A 61 5.20 9.92 -1.69
N ARG A 62 4.49 10.83 -2.38
CA ARG A 62 5.15 11.87 -3.20
C ARG A 62 6.06 12.77 -2.36
N GLU A 63 5.61 13.18 -1.17
CA GLU A 63 6.41 13.99 -0.24
C GLU A 63 7.67 13.25 0.22
N ILE A 64 7.56 11.97 0.57
CA ILE A 64 8.70 11.12 0.94
C ILE A 64 9.72 11.05 -0.22
N LEU A 65 9.27 10.79 -1.44
CA LEU A 65 10.14 10.71 -2.61
C LEU A 65 10.81 12.06 -2.91
N ALA A 66 10.06 13.16 -2.86
CA ALA A 66 10.59 14.51 -3.06
C ALA A 66 11.64 14.90 -2.01
N ALA A 67 11.54 14.36 -0.79
CA ALA A 67 12.50 14.59 0.29
C ALA A 67 13.78 13.73 0.18
N THR A 68 13.88 12.82 -0.79
CA THR A 68 15.10 12.03 -0.98
C THR A 68 16.26 12.89 -1.53
N PRO A 69 17.51 12.65 -1.07
CA PRO A 69 18.65 13.42 -1.54
C PRO A 69 18.81 13.37 -3.07
N THR A 70 19.07 14.53 -3.68
CA THR A 70 19.18 14.64 -5.15
C THR A 70 20.50 14.13 -5.71
N ASP A 71 21.52 14.00 -4.89
CA ASP A 71 22.84 13.45 -5.21
C ASP A 71 22.88 11.92 -5.15
N LEU A 72 21.86 11.27 -4.59
CA LEU A 72 21.76 9.81 -4.64
C LEU A 72 21.44 9.31 -6.05
N PRO A 73 22.01 8.16 -6.46
CA PRO A 73 21.54 7.44 -7.65
C PRO A 73 20.03 7.21 -7.59
N VAL A 74 19.35 7.34 -8.73
CA VAL A 74 17.86 7.27 -8.79
C VAL A 74 17.31 5.99 -8.17
N ALA A 75 17.98 4.85 -8.41
CA ALA A 75 17.59 3.57 -7.85
C ALA A 75 17.67 3.54 -6.31
N ASP A 76 18.71 4.16 -5.74
CA ASP A 76 18.91 4.20 -4.29
C ASP A 76 17.95 5.20 -3.63
N ALA A 77 17.71 6.35 -4.27
CA ALA A 77 16.73 7.33 -3.82
C ALA A 77 15.30 6.75 -3.82
N LEU A 78 14.91 6.06 -4.90
CA LEU A 78 13.62 5.38 -4.97
C LEU A 78 13.50 4.29 -3.91
N HIS A 79 14.53 3.46 -3.76
CA HIS A 79 14.55 2.40 -2.76
C HIS A 79 14.38 2.95 -1.33
N LEU A 80 15.14 4.01 -0.99
CA LEU A 80 14.99 4.71 0.29
C LEU A 80 13.56 5.24 0.48
N GLY A 81 12.98 5.84 -0.56
CA GLY A 81 11.61 6.36 -0.51
C GLY A 81 10.58 5.24 -0.30
N VAL A 82 10.72 4.11 -0.98
CA VAL A 82 9.84 2.94 -0.80
C VAL A 82 9.97 2.35 0.61
N CYS A 83 11.18 2.23 1.15
CA CYS A 83 11.39 1.77 2.54
C CYS A 83 10.67 2.69 3.53
N ARG A 84 10.88 4.01 3.42
CA ARG A 84 10.23 5.00 4.29
C ARG A 84 8.71 5.02 4.18
N PHE A 85 8.19 4.85 2.97
CA PHE A 85 6.74 4.76 2.74
C PHE A 85 6.11 3.56 3.44
N ASN A 86 6.87 2.50 3.65
CA ASN A 86 6.42 1.29 4.32
C ASN A 86 6.79 1.24 5.82
N GLU A 87 7.29 2.36 6.38
CA GLU A 87 7.34 2.55 7.82
C GLU A 87 5.93 2.88 8.33
N PHE A 88 5.41 2.08 9.24
CA PHE A 88 4.08 2.26 9.81
C PHE A 88 4.14 2.22 11.34
N ASP A 89 3.14 2.81 11.96
CA ASP A 89 2.99 2.77 13.40
C ASP A 89 2.68 1.34 13.85
N ILE A 90 3.52 0.82 14.75
CA ILE A 90 3.34 -0.54 15.30
C ILE A 90 2.04 -0.65 16.12
N ASP A 91 1.58 0.47 16.67
CA ASP A 91 0.33 0.56 17.44
C ASP A 91 -0.88 0.95 16.57
N ALA A 92 -0.74 0.89 15.24
CA ALA A 92 -1.84 1.19 14.33
C ALA A 92 -3.06 0.29 14.57
N ASP A 93 -4.25 0.89 14.57
CA ASP A 93 -5.52 0.19 14.73
C ASP A 93 -6.46 0.52 13.55
N PRO A 94 -6.72 -0.44 12.64
CA PRO A 94 -6.34 -1.86 12.67
C PRO A 94 -4.83 -2.09 12.43
N PRO A 95 -4.26 -3.20 12.97
CA PRO A 95 -2.86 -3.56 12.75
C PRO A 95 -2.51 -3.67 11.27
N HIS A 96 -1.34 -3.15 10.88
CA HIS A 96 -0.95 -3.12 9.46
C HIS A 96 -0.88 -4.53 8.85
N ILE A 97 -0.42 -5.53 9.61
CA ILE A 97 -0.36 -6.91 9.14
C ILE A 97 -1.76 -7.49 8.82
N GLU A 98 -2.77 -7.17 9.63
CA GLU A 98 -4.14 -7.62 9.37
C GLU A 98 -4.71 -6.96 8.12
N ARG A 99 -4.42 -5.67 7.93
CA ARG A 99 -4.79 -4.92 6.72
C ARG A 99 -4.18 -5.56 5.47
N MET A 100 -2.88 -5.83 5.50
CA MET A 100 -2.17 -6.39 4.34
C MET A 100 -2.60 -7.84 4.07
N ARG A 101 -2.80 -8.66 5.12
CA ARG A 101 -3.33 -10.01 4.97
C ARG A 101 -4.69 -9.99 4.29
N LEU A 102 -5.60 -9.14 4.76
CA LEU A 102 -6.93 -9.00 4.17
C LEU A 102 -6.86 -8.64 2.68
N MET A 103 -6.04 -7.62 2.33
CA MET A 103 -5.92 -7.15 0.95
C MET A 103 -5.25 -8.15 0.01
N LEU A 104 -4.25 -8.90 0.49
CA LEU A 104 -3.46 -9.81 -0.34
C LEU A 104 -4.04 -11.23 -0.42
N GLU A 105 -4.88 -11.64 0.55
CA GLU A 105 -5.46 -12.99 0.57
C GLU A 105 -6.94 -13.03 0.14
N THR A 106 -7.64 -11.87 0.07
CA THR A 106 -9.06 -11.83 -0.34
C THR A 106 -9.18 -11.60 -1.84
N PRO A 107 -9.72 -12.55 -2.64
CA PRO A 107 -9.79 -12.41 -4.10
C PRO A 107 -10.52 -11.16 -4.60
N ALA A 108 -11.62 -10.78 -3.94
CA ALA A 108 -12.37 -9.57 -4.29
C ALA A 108 -11.53 -8.28 -4.09
N LEU A 109 -10.69 -8.24 -3.06
CA LEU A 109 -9.79 -7.12 -2.78
C LEU A 109 -8.59 -7.12 -3.73
N GLN A 110 -8.05 -8.28 -4.10
CA GLN A 110 -6.99 -8.37 -5.11
C GLN A 110 -7.47 -7.80 -6.45
N ALA A 111 -8.69 -8.14 -6.89
CA ALA A 111 -9.28 -7.58 -8.10
C ALA A 111 -9.46 -6.04 -7.99
N HIS A 112 -9.91 -5.55 -6.83
CA HIS A 112 -10.07 -4.12 -6.56
C HIS A 112 -8.73 -3.37 -6.52
N SER A 113 -7.65 -4.03 -6.11
CA SER A 113 -6.30 -3.47 -5.98
C SER A 113 -5.70 -2.97 -7.30
N VAL A 114 -6.16 -3.47 -8.44
CA VAL A 114 -5.58 -3.15 -9.77
C VAL A 114 -5.47 -1.64 -10.00
N LEU A 115 -6.54 -0.89 -9.73
CA LEU A 115 -6.56 0.56 -9.90
C LEU A 115 -5.68 1.27 -8.86
N ARG A 116 -5.70 0.79 -7.63
CA ARG A 116 -4.88 1.33 -6.52
C ARG A 116 -3.39 1.14 -6.81
N TYR A 117 -3.00 -0.05 -7.25
CA TYR A 117 -1.63 -0.31 -7.67
C TYR A 117 -1.22 0.48 -8.91
N ALA A 118 -2.14 0.73 -9.85
CA ALA A 118 -1.86 1.61 -10.98
C ALA A 118 -1.55 3.05 -10.53
N ALA A 119 -2.32 3.59 -9.58
CA ALA A 119 -2.07 4.92 -9.02
C ALA A 119 -0.73 4.97 -8.25
N TRP A 120 -0.40 3.94 -7.47
CA TRP A 120 0.89 3.84 -6.77
C TRP A 120 2.07 3.81 -7.77
N ARG A 121 1.98 2.97 -8.82
CA ARG A 121 2.99 2.91 -9.87
C ARG A 121 3.17 4.25 -10.59
N ARG A 122 2.08 5.01 -10.75
CA ARG A 122 2.16 6.33 -11.36
C ARG A 122 3.05 7.27 -10.56
N VAL A 123 2.94 7.27 -9.23
CA VAL A 123 3.81 8.07 -8.35
C VAL A 123 5.28 7.71 -8.55
N VAL A 124 5.61 6.41 -8.60
CA VAL A 124 6.99 5.95 -8.84
C VAL A 124 7.48 6.34 -10.23
N ALA A 125 6.64 6.16 -11.26
CA ALA A 125 7.00 6.52 -12.63
C ALA A 125 7.25 8.03 -12.78
N GLU A 126 6.44 8.88 -12.14
CA GLU A 126 6.63 10.33 -12.11
C GLU A 126 7.96 10.71 -11.44
N PHE A 127 8.29 10.12 -10.32
CA PHE A 127 9.56 10.34 -9.63
C PHE A 127 10.77 9.93 -10.50
N VAL A 128 10.73 8.75 -11.10
CA VAL A 128 11.82 8.26 -11.95
C VAL A 128 11.97 9.15 -13.19
N ALA A 129 10.85 9.52 -13.81
CA ALA A 129 10.82 10.38 -14.99
C ALA A 129 11.47 11.74 -14.73
N GLU A 130 11.13 12.39 -13.61
CA GLU A 130 11.73 13.66 -13.18
C GLU A 130 13.24 13.54 -12.99
N ARG A 131 13.70 12.47 -12.32
CA ARG A 131 15.12 12.23 -12.02
C ARG A 131 15.95 11.81 -13.25
N THR A 132 15.31 11.34 -14.31
CA THR A 132 15.98 10.86 -15.54
C THR A 132 15.74 11.75 -16.76
N ALA A 133 14.98 12.84 -16.62
CA ALA A 133 14.54 13.71 -17.71
C ALA A 133 13.78 12.95 -18.84
N LEU A 134 12.96 11.96 -18.45
CA LEU A 134 12.08 11.16 -19.30
C LEU A 134 10.61 11.50 -19.06
N ALA A 135 9.69 10.99 -19.90
CA ALA A 135 8.28 11.02 -19.61
C ALA A 135 7.87 9.84 -18.70
N PRO A 136 6.85 9.99 -17.82
CA PRO A 136 6.43 8.90 -16.93
C PRO A 136 5.98 7.63 -17.64
N ASP A 137 5.51 7.75 -18.89
CA ASP A 137 5.06 6.63 -19.73
C ASP A 137 6.16 6.06 -20.62
N ASP A 138 7.40 6.59 -20.55
CA ASP A 138 8.54 5.99 -21.22
C ASP A 138 8.89 4.63 -20.61
N ALA A 139 9.57 3.79 -21.41
CA ALA A 139 9.83 2.40 -21.07
C ALA A 139 10.56 2.22 -19.73
N LEU A 140 11.56 3.08 -19.42
CA LEU A 140 12.34 2.95 -18.19
C LEU A 140 11.53 3.32 -16.94
N PRO A 141 10.89 4.50 -16.82
CA PRO A 141 10.03 4.83 -15.68
C PRO A 141 8.90 3.81 -15.45
N ALA A 142 8.23 3.39 -16.52
CA ALA A 142 7.17 2.39 -16.46
C ALA A 142 7.67 1.03 -15.95
N LEU A 143 8.81 0.55 -16.45
CA LEU A 143 9.44 -0.70 -16.00
C LEU A 143 9.84 -0.63 -14.52
N ILE A 144 10.50 0.44 -14.10
CA ILE A 144 10.92 0.61 -12.71
C ILE A 144 9.74 0.66 -11.76
N ALA A 145 8.65 1.33 -12.14
CA ALA A 145 7.44 1.37 -11.33
C ALA A 145 6.80 -0.03 -11.15
N GLN A 146 6.76 -0.84 -12.19
CA GLN A 146 6.28 -2.24 -12.11
C GLN A 146 7.20 -3.08 -11.23
N ALA A 147 8.52 -3.02 -11.43
CA ALA A 147 9.49 -3.77 -10.64
C ALA A 147 9.40 -3.40 -9.14
N SER A 148 9.30 -2.10 -8.82
CA SER A 148 9.20 -1.62 -7.45
C SER A 148 7.94 -2.13 -6.73
N LEU A 149 6.78 -2.13 -7.40
CA LEU A 149 5.58 -2.70 -6.84
C LEU A 149 5.73 -4.21 -6.60
N SER A 150 6.27 -4.95 -7.58
CA SER A 150 6.46 -6.40 -7.47
C SER A 150 7.41 -6.76 -6.32
N MET A 151 8.49 -6.01 -6.15
CA MET A 151 9.43 -6.17 -5.03
C MET A 151 8.74 -5.91 -3.69
N SER A 152 7.95 -4.83 -3.58
CA SER A 152 7.19 -4.53 -2.36
C SER A 152 6.20 -5.65 -2.02
N LEU A 153 5.43 -6.13 -2.99
CA LEU A 153 4.50 -7.23 -2.77
C LEU A 153 5.20 -8.52 -2.35
N ALA A 154 6.36 -8.85 -2.93
CA ALA A 154 7.15 -10.01 -2.53
C ALA A 154 7.65 -9.90 -1.06
N ALA A 155 8.00 -8.70 -0.61
CA ALA A 155 8.36 -8.46 0.78
C ALA A 155 7.15 -8.66 1.72
N TYR A 156 5.97 -8.17 1.35
CA TYR A 156 4.74 -8.40 2.09
C TYR A 156 4.36 -9.89 2.15
N ASP A 157 4.47 -10.61 1.05
CA ASP A 157 4.21 -12.06 1.01
C ASP A 157 5.14 -12.83 1.95
N ALA A 158 6.41 -12.42 2.04
CA ALA A 158 7.36 -13.00 2.99
C ALA A 158 7.00 -12.66 4.44
N TRP A 159 6.65 -11.40 4.70
CA TRP A 159 6.27 -10.93 6.03
C TRP A 159 4.99 -11.59 6.56
N LEU A 160 3.99 -11.82 5.71
CA LEU A 160 2.76 -12.52 6.10
C LEU A 160 2.99 -13.98 6.49
N LYS A 161 4.07 -14.61 5.97
CA LYS A 161 4.49 -15.98 6.33
C LYS A 161 5.30 -16.01 7.62
N ASP A 162 6.05 -14.96 7.91
CA ASP A 162 6.87 -14.80 9.11
C ASP A 162 6.65 -13.40 9.72
N PRO A 163 5.60 -13.22 10.52
CA PRO A 163 5.24 -11.94 11.11
C PRO A 163 6.26 -11.36 12.10
N GLU A 164 7.18 -12.19 12.60
CA GLU A 164 8.27 -11.75 13.49
C GLU A 164 9.43 -11.11 12.71
N ALA A 165 9.48 -11.33 11.39
CA ALA A 165 10.48 -10.69 10.54
C ALA A 165 10.24 -9.19 10.43
N SER A 166 11.32 -8.43 10.24
CA SER A 166 11.26 -6.98 10.02
C SER A 166 10.83 -6.67 8.59
N LEU A 167 9.60 -6.14 8.38
CA LEU A 167 9.14 -5.74 7.05
C LEU A 167 10.06 -4.69 6.40
N PRO A 168 10.58 -3.66 7.09
CA PRO A 168 11.55 -2.74 6.51
C PRO A 168 12.80 -3.44 5.97
N GLU A 169 13.32 -4.44 6.70
CA GLU A 169 14.48 -5.23 6.26
C GLU A 169 14.13 -6.12 5.05
N LEU A 170 12.94 -6.73 5.05
CA LEU A 170 12.47 -7.51 3.91
C LEU A 170 12.36 -6.65 2.65
N ILE A 171 11.80 -5.44 2.75
CA ILE A 171 11.73 -4.48 1.62
C ILE A 171 13.13 -4.07 1.19
N ALA A 172 14.00 -3.69 2.14
CA ALA A 172 15.38 -3.30 1.84
C ALA A 172 16.14 -4.41 1.11
N ASN A 173 15.89 -5.65 1.42
CA ASN A 173 16.57 -6.80 0.84
C ASN A 173 16.13 -7.12 -0.61
N GLN A 174 14.93 -6.71 -1.06
CA GLN A 174 14.43 -7.05 -2.40
C GLN A 174 15.33 -6.52 -3.51
N LEU A 175 15.78 -5.28 -3.39
CA LEU A 175 16.68 -4.68 -4.38
C LEU A 175 18.06 -5.36 -4.37
N VAL A 176 18.56 -5.74 -3.19
CA VAL A 176 19.85 -6.46 -3.06
C VAL A 176 19.77 -7.81 -3.73
N LEU A 177 18.70 -8.57 -3.51
CA LEU A 177 18.47 -9.87 -4.16
C LEU A 177 18.39 -9.76 -5.68
N LEU A 178 17.64 -8.77 -6.19
CA LEU A 178 17.53 -8.53 -7.63
C LEU A 178 18.88 -8.15 -8.25
N ARG A 179 19.62 -7.24 -7.63
CA ARG A 179 20.97 -6.84 -8.10
C ARG A 179 21.93 -8.05 -8.08
N GLY A 180 21.89 -8.87 -7.02
CA GLY A 180 22.70 -10.09 -6.92
C GLY A 180 22.40 -11.09 -8.03
N PHE A 181 21.12 -11.30 -8.35
CA PHE A 181 20.70 -12.16 -9.44
C PHE A 181 21.22 -11.66 -10.81
N LEU A 182 21.05 -10.36 -11.10
CA LEU A 182 21.47 -9.76 -12.38
C LEU A 182 22.99 -9.68 -12.54
N ALA A 183 23.75 -9.66 -11.46
CA ALA A 183 25.21 -9.62 -11.49
C ALA A 183 25.86 -11.03 -11.51
N ALA A 184 25.09 -12.09 -11.39
CA ALA A 184 25.59 -13.47 -11.36
C ALA A 184 25.82 -14.09 -12.75
N GLU A 185 25.55 -13.33 -13.83
CA GLU A 185 25.85 -13.68 -15.22
C GLU A 185 27.17 -13.02 -15.69
#